data_7a71993a6596414e2636a98cb8e5af40
#
_entry.id   7a71993a6596414e2636a98cb8e5af40
#
_cell.length_a   1.000
_cell.length_b   1.000
_cell.length_c   1.000
_cell.angle_alpha   90.00
_cell.angle_beta   90.00
_cell.angle_gamma   90.00
#
_symmetry.space_group_name_H-M   'P 1'
#
loop_
_entity.id
_entity.type
_entity.pdbx_description
1 polymer ?
#
loop_
_entity_poly.entity_id
_entity_poly.type
_entity_poly.pdbx_seq_one_letter_code
_entity_poly.pdbx_strand_id
1 'polypeptide(L)'
;GRGTQSFEYDDADVLKVVRTEPQPILEDVKGHLLDMLEHPIGLPPLSEIVKPGDTVAFICNDPTRVANSFVFMPILVNELNRLGVPDANMRIVFALGTHRAMTHEEMVEQVGEEVAGRLPMFNSIATNADDFQYFGKTTLGTPVWINKLLCDVDHVFLTGTIVHHYFSGYGGGRKCCQTRPASD
;
A
#
# COMPACT_ATOMS: atom_id res chain seq x y z
N GLY A 1 -8.02 -20.26 -1.64
CA GLY A 1 -8.81 -21.22 -0.90
C GLY A 1 -8.27 -21.44 0.50
N ARG A 2 -9.16 -21.75 1.44
CA ARG A 2 -8.79 -22.02 2.85
C ARG A 2 -8.71 -23.53 3.14
N GLY A 3 -8.72 -24.37 2.12
CA GLY A 3 -8.65 -25.83 2.25
C GLY A 3 -7.24 -26.36 2.02
N THR A 4 -7.00 -27.58 2.52
CA THR A 4 -5.78 -28.34 2.25
C THR A 4 -6.05 -29.31 1.11
N GLN A 5 -5.12 -29.42 0.18
CA GLN A 5 -5.09 -30.48 -0.84
C GLN A 5 -3.90 -31.38 -0.55
N SER A 6 -4.09 -32.70 -0.67
CA SER A 6 -3.03 -33.68 -0.50
C SER A 6 -2.76 -34.37 -1.84
N PHE A 7 -1.51 -34.62 -2.11
CA PHE A 7 -1.05 -35.42 -3.23
C PHE A 7 0.12 -36.31 -2.78
N GLU A 8 0.26 -37.44 -3.43
CA GLU A 8 1.34 -38.38 -3.17
C GLU A 8 2.40 -38.21 -4.27
N TYR A 9 3.66 -38.30 -3.90
CA TYR A 9 4.81 -38.25 -4.81
C TYR A 9 5.89 -39.21 -4.33
N ASP A 10 6.75 -39.69 -5.23
CA ASP A 10 7.93 -40.43 -4.88
C ASP A 10 9.05 -39.44 -4.48
N ASP A 11 9.74 -39.71 -3.37
CA ASP A 11 10.85 -38.88 -2.93
C ASP A 11 11.97 -38.76 -3.98
N ALA A 12 12.10 -39.77 -4.87
CA ALA A 12 13.02 -39.73 -5.98
C ALA A 12 12.67 -38.66 -7.03
N ASP A 13 11.40 -38.21 -7.11
CA ASP A 13 10.95 -37.17 -8.03
C ASP A 13 11.20 -35.76 -7.47
N VAL A 14 11.58 -35.63 -6.19
CA VAL A 14 11.83 -34.34 -5.53
C VAL A 14 13.27 -33.90 -5.76
N LEU A 15 13.48 -32.97 -6.68
CA LEU A 15 14.81 -32.41 -6.94
C LEU A 15 15.31 -31.50 -5.80
N LYS A 16 14.42 -30.68 -5.22
CA LYS A 16 14.78 -29.75 -4.16
C LYS A 16 13.52 -29.22 -3.44
N VAL A 17 13.59 -29.14 -2.14
CA VAL A 17 12.63 -28.40 -1.30
C VAL A 17 13.20 -27.01 -1.03
N VAL A 18 12.57 -26.00 -1.60
CA VAL A 18 12.95 -24.59 -1.41
C VAL A 18 12.15 -24.02 -0.25
N ARG A 19 12.83 -23.49 0.75
CA ARG A 19 12.21 -22.79 1.89
C ARG A 19 12.85 -21.42 2.04
N THR A 20 12.05 -20.45 2.48
CA THR A 20 12.60 -19.16 2.91
C THR A 20 13.27 -19.33 4.27
N GLU A 21 14.38 -18.65 4.47
CA GLU A 21 15.02 -18.60 5.80
C GLU A 21 14.11 -17.81 6.75
N PRO A 22 13.91 -18.31 7.99
CA PRO A 22 13.18 -17.56 8.99
C PRO A 22 13.83 -16.20 9.22
N GLN A 23 13.03 -15.15 9.17
CA GLN A 23 13.48 -13.81 9.53
C GLN A 23 13.14 -13.53 10.99
N PRO A 24 13.97 -12.77 11.73
CA PRO A 24 13.65 -12.36 13.08
C PRO A 24 12.34 -11.57 13.12
N ILE A 25 11.52 -11.85 14.13
CA ILE A 25 10.28 -11.12 14.36
C ILE A 25 10.63 -9.74 14.92
N LEU A 26 10.02 -8.71 14.37
CA LEU A 26 10.16 -7.35 14.87
C LEU A 26 9.30 -7.20 16.15
N GLU A 27 9.95 -7.14 17.31
CA GLU A 27 9.27 -7.10 18.61
C GLU A 27 8.64 -5.72 18.89
N ASP A 28 9.34 -4.63 18.58
CA ASP A 28 8.84 -3.25 18.72
C ASP A 28 8.57 -2.60 17.36
N VAL A 29 7.40 -2.91 16.79
CA VAL A 29 6.97 -2.35 15.50
C VAL A 29 6.85 -0.83 15.58
N LYS A 30 6.32 -0.30 16.68
CA LYS A 30 6.09 1.14 16.84
C LYS A 30 7.41 1.91 16.92
N GLY A 31 8.30 1.52 17.81
CA GLY A 31 9.60 2.18 17.97
C GLY A 31 10.41 2.12 16.69
N HIS A 32 10.44 0.95 16.03
CA HIS A 32 11.16 0.78 14.77
C HIS A 32 10.57 1.66 13.65
N LEU A 33 9.25 1.72 13.50
CA LEU A 33 8.61 2.55 12.49
C LEU A 33 8.89 4.03 12.71
N LEU A 34 8.77 4.52 13.96
CA LEU A 34 9.06 5.92 14.29
C LEU A 34 10.53 6.26 14.03
N ASP A 35 11.46 5.37 14.37
CA ASP A 35 12.88 5.53 14.06
C ASP A 35 13.12 5.61 12.54
N MET A 36 12.48 4.77 11.74
CA MET A 36 12.58 4.81 10.28
C MET A 36 11.99 6.08 9.67
N LEU A 37 10.98 6.68 10.28
CA LEU A 37 10.42 7.96 9.83
C LEU A 37 11.31 9.15 10.17
N GLU A 38 12.09 9.06 11.27
CA GLU A 38 13.05 10.07 11.66
C GLU A 38 14.40 9.90 10.93
N HIS A 39 14.77 8.65 10.58
CA HIS A 39 16.02 8.32 9.88
C HIS A 39 15.75 7.57 8.57
N PRO A 40 15.00 8.15 7.61
CA PRO A 40 14.62 7.46 6.38
C PRO A 40 15.80 7.29 5.43
N ILE A 41 15.71 6.29 4.56
CA ILE A 41 16.72 6.06 3.52
C ILE A 41 16.52 7.04 2.36
N GLY A 42 17.48 7.93 2.15
CA GLY A 42 17.53 8.83 0.99
C GLY A 42 16.55 10.00 1.01
N LEU A 43 15.96 10.30 2.17
CA LEU A 43 15.06 11.42 2.40
C LEU A 43 15.44 12.13 3.71
N PRO A 44 15.05 13.39 3.91
CA PRO A 44 15.08 14.04 5.23
C PRO A 44 14.10 13.35 6.20
N PRO A 45 14.22 13.61 7.52
CA PRO A 45 13.23 13.19 8.50
C PRO A 45 11.81 13.58 8.12
N LEU A 46 10.82 12.76 8.49
CA LEU A 46 9.42 13.06 8.20
C LEU A 46 8.99 14.41 8.75
N SER A 47 9.49 14.78 9.91
CA SER A 47 9.25 16.08 10.58
C SER A 47 9.76 17.29 9.77
N GLU A 48 10.71 17.11 8.86
CA GLU A 48 11.18 18.17 7.96
C GLU A 48 10.40 18.25 6.66
N ILE A 49 9.77 17.12 6.25
CA ILE A 49 9.01 16.99 4.99
C ILE A 49 7.57 17.48 5.18
N VAL A 50 6.88 16.97 6.21
CA VAL A 50 5.47 17.23 6.47
C VAL A 50 5.31 18.49 7.30
N LYS A 51 4.34 19.32 6.95
CA LYS A 51 4.01 20.58 7.64
C LYS A 51 2.61 20.53 8.25
N PRO A 52 2.37 21.29 9.31
CA PRO A 52 1.03 21.43 9.88
C PRO A 52 0.00 21.84 8.82
N GLY A 53 -1.09 21.10 8.72
CA GLY A 53 -2.17 21.36 7.79
C GLY A 53 -2.02 20.75 6.40
N ASP A 54 -0.90 20.10 6.09
CA ASP A 54 -0.72 19.37 4.82
C ASP A 54 -1.81 18.32 4.62
N THR A 55 -2.03 17.96 3.35
CA THR A 55 -2.96 16.94 2.93
C THR A 55 -2.25 15.65 2.56
N VAL A 56 -2.78 14.50 2.98
CA VAL A 56 -2.12 13.20 2.85
C VAL A 56 -3.06 12.15 2.27
N ALA A 57 -2.57 11.39 1.28
CA ALA A 57 -3.20 10.17 0.82
C ALA A 57 -2.33 8.95 1.15
N PHE A 58 -2.91 7.95 1.80
CA PHE A 58 -2.28 6.63 1.95
C PHE A 58 -2.75 5.72 0.83
N ILE A 59 -1.82 5.08 0.14
CA ILE A 59 -2.13 3.97 -0.76
C ILE A 59 -1.94 2.68 0.01
N CYS A 60 -3.00 1.88 0.11
CA CYS A 60 -2.99 0.57 0.74
C CYS A 60 -3.23 -0.54 -0.29
N ASN A 61 -2.74 -1.73 0.01
CA ASN A 61 -2.95 -2.91 -0.81
C ASN A 61 -4.40 -3.40 -0.76
N ASP A 62 -4.78 -4.17 -1.77
CA ASP A 62 -6.00 -4.97 -1.79
C ASP A 62 -5.92 -6.16 -0.81
N PRO A 63 -7.06 -6.83 -0.49
CA PRO A 63 -7.11 -7.90 0.52
C PRO A 63 -6.37 -9.18 0.12
N THR A 64 -5.92 -9.31 -1.13
CA THR A 64 -5.12 -10.46 -1.57
C THR A 64 -3.65 -10.35 -1.15
N ARG A 65 -3.24 -9.21 -0.59
CA ARG A 65 -1.90 -8.95 -0.08
C ARG A 65 -1.93 -8.76 1.43
N VAL A 66 -1.26 -9.65 2.15
CA VAL A 66 -1.14 -9.53 3.61
C VAL A 66 -0.05 -8.51 3.93
N ALA A 67 -0.45 -7.29 4.26
CA ALA A 67 0.48 -6.21 4.62
C ALA A 67 0.44 -5.86 6.10
N ASN A 68 -0.50 -6.43 6.88
CA ASN A 68 -0.73 -6.10 8.29
C ASN A 68 -0.91 -4.60 8.53
N SER A 69 -1.63 -3.91 7.61
CA SER A 69 -1.79 -2.45 7.67
C SER A 69 -2.47 -1.99 8.95
N PHE A 70 -3.34 -2.83 9.54
CA PHE A 70 -3.98 -2.55 10.83
C PHE A 70 -2.98 -2.38 11.99
N VAL A 71 -1.75 -2.86 11.85
CA VAL A 71 -0.69 -2.70 12.86
C VAL A 71 0.00 -1.35 12.72
N PHE A 72 0.40 -0.97 11.51
CA PHE A 72 1.24 0.22 11.32
C PHE A 72 0.46 1.49 10.95
N MET A 73 -0.73 1.38 10.36
CA MET A 73 -1.53 2.56 9.97
C MET A 73 -1.89 3.45 11.16
N PRO A 74 -2.32 2.93 12.33
CA PRO A 74 -2.56 3.78 13.49
C PRO A 74 -1.31 4.56 13.92
N ILE A 75 -0.14 3.93 13.82
CA ILE A 75 1.14 4.58 14.19
C ILE A 75 1.45 5.74 13.23
N LEU A 76 1.30 5.52 11.92
CA LEU A 76 1.51 6.56 10.90
C LEU A 76 0.54 7.73 11.05
N VAL A 77 -0.75 7.44 11.21
CA VAL A 77 -1.79 8.46 11.35
C VAL A 77 -1.55 9.30 12.61
N ASN A 78 -1.24 8.66 13.74
CA ASN A 78 -0.94 9.34 14.99
C ASN A 78 0.34 10.19 14.90
N GLU A 79 1.36 9.72 14.20
CA GLU A 79 2.58 10.49 13.98
C GLU A 79 2.31 11.74 13.11
N LEU A 80 1.52 11.61 12.04
CA LEU A 80 1.11 12.75 11.23
C LEU A 80 0.29 13.76 12.02
N ASN A 81 -0.62 13.30 12.90
CA ASN A 81 -1.33 14.20 13.81
C ASN A 81 -0.36 14.95 14.74
N ARG A 82 0.65 14.25 15.28
CA ARG A 82 1.69 14.88 16.11
C ARG A 82 2.43 15.98 15.35
N LEU A 83 2.63 15.80 14.03
CA LEU A 83 3.24 16.79 13.15
C LEU A 83 2.26 17.89 12.68
N GLY A 84 1.00 17.84 13.11
CA GLY A 84 0.00 18.88 12.85
C GLY A 84 -0.88 18.65 11.62
N VAL A 85 -0.90 17.44 11.06
CA VAL A 85 -1.83 17.04 9.98
C VAL A 85 -3.11 16.51 10.63
N PRO A 86 -4.27 17.16 10.46
CA PRO A 86 -5.53 16.69 11.05
C PRO A 86 -6.12 15.52 10.25
N ASP A 87 -6.94 14.67 10.90
CA ASP A 87 -7.61 13.55 10.25
C ASP A 87 -8.42 13.97 9.01
N ALA A 88 -9.05 15.14 9.05
CA ALA A 88 -9.82 15.69 7.93
C ALA A 88 -8.99 15.93 6.66
N ASN A 89 -7.67 16.02 6.79
CA ASN A 89 -6.74 16.20 5.68
C ASN A 89 -6.12 14.88 5.21
N MET A 90 -6.52 13.74 5.78
CA MET A 90 -6.00 12.42 5.42
C MET A 90 -7.05 11.58 4.73
N ARG A 91 -6.65 10.72 3.81
CA ARG A 91 -7.50 9.73 3.13
C ARG A 91 -6.77 8.45 2.83
N ILE A 92 -7.51 7.35 2.70
CA ILE A 92 -6.98 6.03 2.32
C ILE A 92 -7.52 5.65 0.95
N VAL A 93 -6.63 5.21 0.06
CA VAL A 93 -6.97 4.74 -1.29
C VAL A 93 -6.45 3.32 -1.44
N PHE A 94 -7.35 2.35 -1.63
CA PHE A 94 -6.99 0.96 -1.87
C PHE A 94 -6.68 0.74 -3.34
N ALA A 95 -5.45 0.34 -3.65
CA ALA A 95 -4.98 0.09 -5.00
C ALA A 95 -5.41 -1.29 -5.50
N LEU A 96 -6.60 -1.40 -6.07
CA LEU A 96 -7.21 -2.67 -6.45
C LEU A 96 -6.76 -3.19 -7.81
N GLY A 97 -6.23 -2.31 -8.68
CA GLY A 97 -5.92 -2.70 -10.05
C GLY A 97 -7.18 -3.19 -10.79
N THR A 98 -7.14 -4.44 -11.25
CA THR A 98 -8.28 -5.11 -11.93
C THR A 98 -9.13 -5.96 -10.98
N HIS A 99 -8.84 -5.97 -9.69
CA HIS A 99 -9.64 -6.69 -8.71
C HIS A 99 -10.97 -5.96 -8.47
N ARG A 100 -11.96 -6.70 -7.94
CA ARG A 100 -13.25 -6.12 -7.57
C ARG A 100 -13.10 -5.09 -6.45
N ALA A 101 -14.09 -4.22 -6.32
CA ALA A 101 -14.19 -3.32 -5.17
C ALA A 101 -14.21 -4.11 -3.85
N MET A 102 -13.55 -3.57 -2.84
CA MET A 102 -13.65 -4.03 -1.46
C MET A 102 -14.97 -3.58 -0.85
N THR A 103 -15.54 -4.40 0.02
CA THR A 103 -16.62 -3.96 0.91
C THR A 103 -16.06 -3.10 2.03
N HIS A 104 -16.94 -2.41 2.75
CA HIS A 104 -16.51 -1.59 3.89
C HIS A 104 -15.85 -2.44 4.98
N GLU A 105 -16.40 -3.63 5.26
CA GLU A 105 -15.85 -4.57 6.23
C GLU A 105 -14.44 -5.03 5.85
N GLU A 106 -14.20 -5.33 4.57
CA GLU A 106 -12.88 -5.69 4.07
C GLU A 106 -11.87 -4.54 4.22
N MET A 107 -12.30 -3.29 4.00
CA MET A 107 -11.45 -2.10 4.23
C MET A 107 -11.10 -1.96 5.71
N VAL A 108 -12.08 -2.16 6.61
CA VAL A 108 -11.87 -2.12 8.07
C VAL A 108 -10.89 -3.21 8.50
N GLU A 109 -11.03 -4.45 8.00
CA GLU A 109 -10.08 -5.53 8.27
C GLU A 109 -8.64 -5.17 7.87
N GLN A 110 -8.47 -4.41 6.78
CA GLN A 110 -7.13 -4.03 6.28
C GLN A 110 -6.44 -2.98 7.15
N VAL A 111 -7.15 -1.95 7.61
CA VAL A 111 -6.54 -0.81 8.29
C VAL A 111 -6.86 -0.72 9.78
N GLY A 112 -7.76 -1.57 10.27
CA GLY A 112 -8.22 -1.60 11.65
C GLY A 112 -9.35 -0.61 11.92
N GLU A 113 -10.18 -0.94 12.92
CA GLU A 113 -11.36 -0.14 13.30
C GLU A 113 -11.01 1.31 13.71
N GLU A 114 -9.88 1.49 14.41
CA GLU A 114 -9.41 2.82 14.83
C GLU A 114 -9.23 3.76 13.64
N VAL A 115 -8.48 3.34 12.63
CA VAL A 115 -8.17 4.17 11.45
C VAL A 115 -9.40 4.30 10.55
N ALA A 116 -10.16 3.22 10.37
CA ALA A 116 -11.38 3.21 9.57
C ALA A 116 -12.47 4.15 10.13
N GLY A 117 -12.53 4.31 11.45
CA GLY A 117 -13.44 5.25 12.10
C GLY A 117 -13.02 6.71 12.00
N ARG A 118 -11.78 6.99 11.56
CA ARG A 118 -11.20 8.34 11.51
C ARG A 118 -11.04 8.88 10.09
N LEU A 119 -10.63 8.02 9.15
CA LEU A 119 -10.24 8.46 7.81
C LEU A 119 -11.22 7.96 6.73
N PRO A 120 -11.55 8.79 5.74
CA PRO A 120 -12.31 8.34 4.57
C PRO A 120 -11.50 7.32 3.76
N MET A 121 -12.20 6.28 3.29
CA MET A 121 -11.62 5.15 2.56
C MET A 121 -12.24 5.02 1.17
N PHE A 122 -11.41 4.81 0.14
CA PHE A 122 -11.83 4.76 -1.26
C PHE A 122 -11.23 3.56 -1.99
N ASN A 123 -12.02 2.95 -2.86
CA ASN A 123 -11.56 1.96 -3.82
C ASN A 123 -11.03 2.64 -5.09
N SER A 124 -9.79 2.35 -5.49
CA SER A 124 -9.25 2.76 -6.79
C SER A 124 -9.40 1.59 -7.77
N ILE A 125 -10.43 1.69 -8.64
CA ILE A 125 -10.78 0.64 -9.60
C ILE A 125 -10.28 1.05 -10.99
N ALA A 126 -9.40 0.25 -11.57
CA ALA A 126 -8.72 0.57 -12.82
C ALA A 126 -9.66 0.78 -14.03
N THR A 127 -10.85 0.17 -14.03
CA THR A 127 -11.82 0.25 -15.13
C THR A 127 -12.67 1.52 -15.10
N ASN A 128 -12.69 2.28 -14.01
CA ASN A 128 -13.41 3.55 -13.94
C ASN A 128 -12.53 4.69 -14.46
N ALA A 129 -12.64 4.98 -15.76
CA ALA A 129 -11.78 5.96 -16.44
C ALA A 129 -11.89 7.36 -15.84
N ASP A 130 -13.07 7.74 -15.32
CA ASP A 130 -13.35 9.07 -14.79
C ASP A 130 -12.60 9.37 -13.50
N ASP A 131 -12.13 8.34 -12.78
CA ASP A 131 -11.36 8.49 -11.55
C ASP A 131 -9.88 8.86 -11.81
N PHE A 132 -9.43 8.83 -13.07
CA PHE A 132 -8.02 9.00 -13.40
C PHE A 132 -7.74 10.28 -14.17
N GLN A 133 -6.57 10.86 -13.89
CA GLN A 133 -5.98 11.97 -14.62
C GLN A 133 -4.80 11.49 -15.46
N TYR A 134 -4.73 11.95 -16.69
CA TYR A 134 -3.61 11.65 -17.60
C TYR A 134 -2.44 12.61 -17.37
N PHE A 135 -1.24 12.05 -17.21
CA PHE A 135 0.00 12.80 -16.97
C PHE A 135 1.00 12.75 -18.16
N GLY A 136 0.64 12.12 -19.26
CA GLY A 136 1.54 11.99 -20.40
C GLY A 136 2.04 10.56 -20.59
N LYS A 137 3.17 10.42 -21.30
CA LYS A 137 3.82 9.12 -21.55
C LYS A 137 5.22 9.10 -20.99
N THR A 138 5.66 7.92 -20.58
CA THR A 138 7.06 7.67 -20.22
C THR A 138 7.94 7.75 -21.47
N THR A 139 9.27 7.77 -21.30
CA THR A 139 10.24 7.69 -22.41
C THR A 139 10.10 6.43 -23.27
N LEU A 140 9.48 5.37 -22.74
CA LEU A 140 9.17 4.14 -23.46
C LEU A 140 7.77 4.13 -24.10
N GLY A 141 7.05 5.28 -24.08
CA GLY A 141 5.73 5.43 -24.68
C GLY A 141 4.55 4.94 -23.82
N THR A 142 4.79 4.45 -22.61
CA THR A 142 3.73 3.97 -21.71
C THR A 142 2.90 5.15 -21.19
N PRO A 143 1.56 5.16 -21.37
CA PRO A 143 0.70 6.22 -20.85
C PRO A 143 0.65 6.16 -19.32
N VAL A 144 0.69 7.33 -18.68
CA VAL A 144 0.64 7.48 -17.23
C VAL A 144 -0.70 8.07 -16.81
N TRP A 145 -1.43 7.29 -16.02
CA TRP A 145 -2.71 7.69 -15.46
C TRP A 145 -2.65 7.52 -13.94
N ILE A 146 -2.99 8.56 -13.19
CA ILE A 146 -2.98 8.57 -11.73
C ILE A 146 -4.41 8.80 -11.23
N ASN A 147 -4.81 8.12 -10.19
CA ASN A 147 -6.12 8.35 -9.57
C ASN A 147 -6.18 9.79 -9.03
N LYS A 148 -7.27 10.50 -9.32
CA LYS A 148 -7.48 11.90 -8.94
C LYS A 148 -7.37 12.12 -7.44
N LEU A 149 -7.74 11.12 -6.62
CA LEU A 149 -7.57 11.17 -5.16
C LEU A 149 -6.11 11.29 -4.70
N LEU A 150 -5.14 11.12 -5.60
CA LEU A 150 -3.71 11.24 -5.32
C LEU A 150 -3.10 12.50 -5.93
N CYS A 151 -3.87 13.25 -6.73
CA CYS A 151 -3.33 14.37 -7.51
C CYS A 151 -3.41 15.70 -6.78
N ASP A 152 -4.28 15.82 -5.80
CA ASP A 152 -4.61 17.05 -5.06
C ASP A 152 -4.20 16.97 -3.57
N VAL A 153 -3.15 16.22 -3.27
CA VAL A 153 -2.57 16.11 -1.93
C VAL A 153 -1.10 16.52 -1.95
N ASP A 154 -0.63 17.03 -0.81
CA ASP A 154 0.77 17.40 -0.64
C ASP A 154 1.68 16.17 -0.55
N HIS A 155 1.20 15.09 0.07
CA HIS A 155 1.98 13.87 0.28
C HIS A 155 1.19 12.61 -0.03
N VAL A 156 1.88 11.64 -0.67
CA VAL A 156 1.35 10.29 -0.90
C VAL A 156 2.25 9.27 -0.19
N PHE A 157 1.69 8.56 0.77
CA PHE A 157 2.35 7.45 1.46
C PHE A 157 2.02 6.14 0.78
N LEU A 158 3.04 5.46 0.28
CA LEU A 158 2.92 4.15 -0.36
C LEU A 158 3.13 3.08 0.70
N THR A 159 2.07 2.42 1.12
CA THR A 159 2.12 1.34 2.09
C THR A 159 1.90 -0.02 1.42
N GLY A 160 2.39 -1.08 2.03
CA GLY A 160 2.14 -2.43 1.54
C GLY A 160 3.33 -3.36 1.63
N THR A 161 3.12 -4.59 1.21
CA THR A 161 4.15 -5.64 1.21
C THR A 161 5.02 -5.53 -0.03
N ILE A 162 6.34 -5.56 0.16
CA ILE A 162 7.33 -5.62 -0.91
C ILE A 162 7.71 -7.09 -1.11
N VAL A 163 7.34 -7.65 -2.25
CA VAL A 163 7.64 -9.04 -2.63
C VAL A 163 8.10 -9.08 -4.08
N HIS A 164 8.82 -10.14 -4.46
CA HIS A 164 9.18 -10.36 -5.86
C HIS A 164 7.94 -10.46 -6.75
N HIS A 165 7.97 -9.81 -7.89
CA HIS A 165 6.88 -9.80 -8.86
C HIS A 165 7.41 -10.08 -10.27
N TYR A 166 6.88 -11.10 -10.91
CA TYR A 166 7.40 -11.62 -12.18
C TYR A 166 7.32 -10.64 -13.37
N PHE A 167 6.40 -9.65 -13.35
CA PHE A 167 6.35 -8.62 -14.40
C PHE A 167 7.04 -7.31 -14.01
N SER A 168 6.95 -6.91 -12.73
CA SER A 168 7.35 -5.57 -12.28
C SER A 168 8.64 -5.56 -11.46
N GLY A 169 9.33 -6.71 -11.34
CA GLY A 169 10.46 -6.89 -10.43
C GLY A 169 10.01 -7.01 -8.99
N TYR A 170 9.34 -5.99 -8.45
CA TYR A 170 8.80 -5.97 -7.09
C TYR A 170 7.34 -5.51 -7.05
N GLY A 171 6.57 -6.06 -6.12
CA GLY A 171 5.26 -5.56 -5.72
C GLY A 171 5.39 -4.40 -4.73
N GLY A 172 4.27 -3.76 -4.39
CA GLY A 172 4.25 -2.62 -3.48
C GLY A 172 4.86 -1.33 -4.05
N GLY A 173 5.09 -0.34 -3.19
CA GLY A 173 5.69 0.93 -3.55
C GLY A 173 5.00 1.64 -4.72
N ARG A 174 5.78 2.21 -5.63
CA ARG A 174 5.28 3.01 -6.78
C ARG A 174 4.37 2.24 -7.74
N LYS A 175 4.41 0.91 -7.75
CA LYS A 175 3.49 0.09 -8.55
C LYS A 175 2.02 0.36 -8.20
N CYS A 176 1.74 0.67 -6.94
CA CYS A 176 0.38 0.93 -6.47
C CYS A 176 -0.19 2.27 -6.94
N CYS A 177 0.63 3.21 -7.42
CA CYS A 177 0.17 4.51 -7.95
C CYS A 177 -0.47 4.37 -9.34
N GLN A 178 0.01 3.45 -10.17
CA GLN A 178 -0.47 3.23 -11.53
C GLN A 178 -1.43 2.04 -11.54
N THR A 179 -2.72 2.32 -11.58
CA THR A 179 -3.75 1.28 -11.45
C THR A 179 -4.63 1.10 -12.67
N ARG A 180 -4.48 1.93 -13.71
CA ARG A 180 -5.26 1.76 -14.95
C ARG A 180 -4.51 0.87 -15.94
N PRO A 181 -5.14 -0.25 -16.44
CA PRO A 181 -4.64 -0.94 -17.60
C PRO A 181 -4.63 0.02 -18.79
N ALA A 182 -3.62 -0.07 -19.64
CA ALA A 182 -3.68 0.58 -20.94
C ALA A 182 -4.92 0.01 -21.66
N SER A 183 -5.91 0.84 -21.93
CA SER A 183 -6.92 0.51 -22.95
C SER A 183 -6.22 0.64 -24.31
N ASP A 184 -6.34 -0.38 -25.11
CA ASP A 184 -5.96 -0.37 -26.52
C ASP A 184 -6.60 0.79 -27.27
#